data_e1723816dda9a8954fc9a811544ce0c7
#
_entry.id   e1723816dda9a8954fc9a811544ce0c7
#
_cell.length_a   1.000
_cell.length_b   1.000
_cell.length_c   1.000
_cell.angle_alpha   90.00
_cell.angle_beta   90.00
_cell.angle_gamma   90.00
#
_symmetry.space_group_name_H-M   'P 1'
#
loop_
_entity.id
_entity.type
_entity.pdbx_description
1 polymer ?
#
loop_
_entity_poly.entity_id
_entity_poly.type
_entity_poly.pdbx_seq_one_letter_code
_entity_poly.pdbx_strand_id
1 'polypeptide(L)'
;MSKSLIKYLTIAYFFLVCLNINANIMLNENDKLITPLPLPYDGKTYSVEELNKFIDNSIKSGKQPILIFGANWCPDCRIFSGTMEIPKIKSYIKKSFDVLYIDVKRYEMNMELMEEYGIPSAEGIPRVLVFDKNKVLLNNSNTTEWRTARDRASQDIFDFFQNMNLNI
;
A
#
# COMPACT_ATOMS: atom_id res chain seq x y z
N MET A 1 -17.05 -29.97 50.13
CA MET A 1 -15.95 -29.52 49.28
C MET A 1 -16.44 -28.39 48.40
N SER A 2 -15.78 -27.33 48.47
CA SER A 2 -16.15 -25.92 48.35
C SER A 2 -16.54 -25.44 46.95
N LYS A 3 -17.74 -24.87 46.84
CA LYS A 3 -18.23 -24.12 45.64
C LYS A 3 -17.41 -22.86 45.36
N SER A 4 -16.41 -22.54 46.17
CA SER A 4 -15.55 -21.37 46.06
C SER A 4 -14.39 -21.53 45.07
N LEU A 5 -13.92 -22.76 44.79
CA LEU A 5 -12.75 -22.98 43.93
C LEU A 5 -13.07 -22.85 42.42
N ILE A 6 -14.35 -23.05 42.07
CA ILE A 6 -14.78 -23.01 40.64
C ILE A 6 -14.89 -21.55 40.17
N LYS A 7 -15.17 -20.60 41.07
CA LYS A 7 -15.32 -19.17 40.70
C LYS A 7 -14.01 -18.50 40.32
N TYR A 8 -12.88 -18.97 40.79
CA TYR A 8 -11.57 -18.37 40.47
C TYR A 8 -10.94 -18.94 39.19
N LEU A 9 -11.34 -20.12 38.76
CA LEU A 9 -10.86 -20.68 37.47
C LEU A 9 -11.51 -20.04 36.24
N THR A 10 -12.73 -19.53 36.38
CA THR A 10 -13.44 -18.86 35.26
C THR A 10 -12.98 -17.43 35.01
N ILE A 11 -12.38 -16.77 36.00
CA ILE A 11 -11.86 -15.39 35.86
C ILE A 11 -10.47 -15.37 35.19
N ALA A 12 -9.66 -16.42 35.34
CA ALA A 12 -8.34 -16.50 34.72
C ALA A 12 -8.36 -16.79 33.21
N TYR A 13 -9.48 -17.30 32.67
CA TYR A 13 -9.57 -17.61 31.24
C TYR A 13 -9.95 -16.41 30.36
N PHE A 14 -10.36 -15.28 30.96
CA PHE A 14 -10.85 -14.11 30.22
C PHE A 14 -9.76 -13.04 29.96
N PHE A 15 -8.53 -13.24 30.42
CA PHE A 15 -7.45 -12.24 30.30
C PHE A 15 -6.35 -12.58 29.29
N LEU A 16 -6.54 -13.64 28.46
CA LEU A 16 -5.63 -13.92 27.36
C LEU A 16 -6.21 -13.48 26.01
N VAL A 17 -6.76 -12.27 25.98
CA VAL A 17 -6.86 -11.55 24.70
C VAL A 17 -5.43 -11.12 24.39
N CYS A 18 -4.73 -11.92 23.60
CA CYS A 18 -3.48 -11.52 22.96
C CYS A 18 -3.78 -10.25 22.14
N LEU A 19 -3.49 -9.11 22.70
CA LEU A 19 -3.30 -7.88 21.94
C LEU A 19 -2.12 -8.16 21.01
N ASN A 20 -2.40 -8.58 19.78
CA ASN A 20 -1.44 -8.55 18.70
C ASN A 20 -1.14 -7.07 18.42
N ILE A 21 -0.29 -6.47 19.24
CA ILE A 21 0.33 -5.19 18.96
C ILE A 21 1.33 -5.50 17.84
N ASN A 22 0.90 -5.36 16.60
CA ASN A 22 1.83 -5.35 15.49
C ASN A 22 2.66 -4.07 15.62
N ALA A 23 3.82 -4.18 16.27
CA ALA A 23 4.78 -3.08 16.30
C ALA A 23 5.24 -2.81 14.85
N ASN A 24 5.19 -1.55 14.44
CA ASN A 24 5.67 -1.16 13.11
C ASN A 24 7.16 -1.52 12.98
N ILE A 25 7.50 -2.07 11.81
CA ILE A 25 8.87 -2.39 11.45
C ILE A 25 9.59 -1.07 11.17
N MET A 26 10.69 -0.83 11.90
CA MET A 26 11.49 0.38 11.74
C MET A 26 12.64 0.15 10.76
N LEU A 27 12.91 1.16 9.93
CA LEU A 27 14.11 1.24 9.12
C LEU A 27 15.32 1.61 10.00
N ASN A 28 16.49 1.17 9.60
CA ASN A 28 17.75 1.55 10.23
C ASN A 28 18.62 2.39 9.27
N GLU A 29 19.77 2.84 9.72
CA GLU A 29 20.67 3.71 8.94
C GLU A 29 21.20 3.09 7.63
N ASN A 30 21.13 1.76 7.47
CA ASN A 30 21.52 1.06 6.26
C ASN A 30 20.37 0.90 5.27
N ASP A 31 19.13 1.12 5.70
CA ASP A 31 17.92 1.04 4.88
C ASP A 31 17.73 2.36 4.10
N LYS A 32 18.53 2.58 3.06
CA LYS A 32 18.58 3.83 2.28
C LYS A 32 18.08 3.63 0.85
N LEU A 33 17.66 4.73 0.25
CA LEU A 33 17.33 4.76 -1.19
C LEU A 33 18.54 4.30 -2.01
N ILE A 34 18.26 3.44 -2.99
CA ILE A 34 19.25 2.94 -3.94
C ILE A 34 19.21 3.81 -5.19
N THR A 35 20.37 4.25 -5.65
CA THR A 35 20.49 5.03 -6.89
C THR A 35 21.15 4.20 -8.00
N PRO A 36 20.74 4.38 -9.28
CA PRO A 36 19.72 5.32 -9.74
C PRO A 36 18.31 4.91 -9.31
N LEU A 37 17.42 5.91 -9.09
CA LEU A 37 16.02 5.64 -8.76
C LEU A 37 15.33 4.90 -9.91
N PRO A 38 14.35 4.01 -9.60
CA PRO A 38 13.66 3.23 -10.62
C PRO A 38 12.83 4.09 -11.57
N LEU A 39 12.50 3.52 -12.73
CA LEU A 39 11.64 4.08 -13.76
C LEU A 39 10.52 3.06 -14.07
N PRO A 40 9.56 2.84 -13.15
CA PRO A 40 8.63 1.72 -13.25
C PRO A 40 7.47 1.94 -14.24
N TYR A 41 7.30 3.14 -14.77
CA TYR A 41 6.19 3.49 -15.67
C TYR A 41 6.58 3.22 -17.12
N ASP A 42 5.90 2.27 -17.76
CA ASP A 42 6.27 1.69 -19.05
C ASP A 42 5.53 2.26 -20.27
N GLY A 43 4.60 3.21 -20.03
CA GLY A 43 3.79 3.83 -21.09
C GLY A 43 2.65 2.95 -21.60
N LYS A 44 2.30 1.86 -20.90
CA LYS A 44 1.20 0.99 -21.28
C LYS A 44 -0.15 1.67 -21.01
N THR A 45 -1.06 1.57 -21.98
CA THR A 45 -2.48 1.90 -21.79
C THR A 45 -3.20 0.70 -21.20
N TYR A 46 -4.04 0.94 -20.21
CA TYR A 46 -4.85 -0.08 -19.56
C TYR A 46 -6.34 0.16 -19.84
N SER A 47 -7.12 -0.91 -19.83
CA SER A 47 -8.58 -0.84 -19.72
C SER A 47 -9.03 -1.06 -18.27
N VAL A 48 -10.25 -0.64 -17.95
CA VAL A 48 -10.90 -0.91 -16.66
C VAL A 48 -10.94 -2.42 -16.38
N GLU A 49 -11.20 -3.24 -17.41
CA GLU A 49 -11.22 -4.70 -17.29
C GLU A 49 -9.85 -5.27 -16.90
N GLU A 50 -8.75 -4.77 -17.48
CA GLU A 50 -7.39 -5.19 -17.12
C GLU A 50 -7.06 -4.83 -15.67
N LEU A 51 -7.46 -3.63 -15.20
CA LEU A 51 -7.27 -3.24 -13.80
C LEU A 51 -8.07 -4.12 -12.85
N ASN A 52 -9.35 -4.37 -13.15
CA ASN A 52 -10.19 -5.25 -12.37
C ASN A 52 -9.64 -6.67 -12.32
N LYS A 53 -9.12 -7.18 -13.43
CA LYS A 53 -8.46 -8.50 -13.49
C LYS A 53 -7.19 -8.53 -12.63
N PHE A 54 -6.39 -7.47 -12.63
CA PHE A 54 -5.22 -7.35 -11.75
C PHE A 54 -5.66 -7.41 -10.28
N ILE A 55 -6.66 -6.60 -9.89
CA ILE A 55 -7.20 -6.56 -8.53
C ILE A 55 -7.69 -7.96 -8.11
N ASP A 56 -8.49 -8.63 -8.97
CA ASP A 56 -9.01 -9.97 -8.69
C ASP A 56 -7.91 -11.01 -8.52
N ASN A 57 -6.89 -10.98 -9.36
CA ASN A 57 -5.77 -11.91 -9.28
C ASN A 57 -4.94 -11.71 -8.01
N SER A 58 -4.71 -10.45 -7.61
CA SER A 58 -4.00 -10.12 -6.37
C SER A 58 -4.75 -10.69 -5.16
N ILE A 59 -6.06 -10.43 -5.08
CA ILE A 59 -6.90 -10.93 -3.99
C ILE A 59 -6.91 -12.47 -3.96
N LYS A 60 -7.05 -13.13 -5.11
CA LYS A 60 -6.99 -14.59 -5.22
C LYS A 60 -5.65 -15.17 -4.76
N SER A 61 -4.57 -14.42 -4.91
CA SER A 61 -3.24 -14.83 -4.43
C SER A 61 -3.00 -14.54 -2.95
N GLY A 62 -4.00 -13.97 -2.24
CA GLY A 62 -3.91 -13.61 -0.82
C GLY A 62 -3.13 -12.30 -0.59
N LYS A 63 -3.12 -11.39 -1.57
CA LYS A 63 -2.44 -10.10 -1.46
C LYS A 63 -3.38 -8.94 -1.70
N GLN A 64 -3.07 -7.80 -1.06
CA GLN A 64 -3.80 -6.56 -1.29
C GLN A 64 -3.32 -5.90 -2.59
N PRO A 65 -4.23 -5.53 -3.49
CA PRO A 65 -3.86 -4.82 -4.71
C PRO A 65 -3.57 -3.33 -4.43
N ILE A 66 -2.54 -2.81 -5.10
CA ILE A 66 -2.18 -1.40 -5.12
C ILE A 66 -2.07 -0.93 -6.57
N LEU A 67 -2.78 0.16 -6.90
CA LEU A 67 -2.60 0.88 -8.15
C LEU A 67 -1.85 2.19 -7.89
N ILE A 68 -0.80 2.46 -8.66
CA ILE A 68 0.00 3.69 -8.52
C ILE A 68 0.04 4.41 -9.86
N PHE A 69 -0.76 5.45 -9.97
CA PHE A 69 -0.73 6.34 -11.13
C PHE A 69 0.41 7.35 -10.98
N GLY A 70 1.25 7.43 -12.00
CA GLY A 70 2.43 8.30 -11.94
C GLY A 70 3.18 8.37 -13.27
N ALA A 71 4.40 8.89 -13.23
CA ALA A 71 5.25 9.00 -14.42
C ALA A 71 6.74 9.07 -14.05
N ASN A 72 7.60 8.63 -14.96
CA ASN A 72 9.05 8.60 -14.76
C ASN A 72 9.71 10.00 -14.70
N TRP A 73 9.06 11.03 -15.20
CA TRP A 73 9.55 12.42 -15.09
C TRP A 73 9.23 13.05 -13.70
N CYS A 74 8.28 12.48 -12.95
CA CYS A 74 7.83 13.01 -11.67
C CYS A 74 8.82 12.66 -10.54
N PRO A 75 9.44 13.64 -9.87
CA PRO A 75 10.40 13.35 -8.81
C PRO A 75 9.78 12.60 -7.62
N ASP A 76 8.55 12.98 -7.20
CA ASP A 76 7.85 12.32 -6.09
C ASP A 76 7.51 10.87 -6.42
N CYS A 77 7.09 10.61 -7.66
CA CYS A 77 6.83 9.24 -8.13
C CYS A 77 8.08 8.37 -8.07
N ARG A 78 9.23 8.94 -8.44
CA ARG A 78 10.52 8.22 -8.41
C ARG A 78 11.02 8.00 -6.99
N ILE A 79 10.86 8.95 -6.10
CA ILE A 79 11.21 8.78 -4.68
C ILE A 79 10.28 7.75 -4.03
N PHE A 80 8.97 7.84 -4.29
CA PHE A 80 8.01 6.88 -3.75
C PHE A 80 8.34 5.45 -4.20
N SER A 81 8.51 5.23 -5.51
CA SER A 81 8.86 3.91 -6.04
C SER A 81 10.26 3.46 -5.61
N GLY A 82 11.21 4.39 -5.49
CA GLY A 82 12.56 4.08 -4.99
C GLY A 82 12.57 3.64 -3.53
N THR A 83 11.72 4.24 -2.70
CA THR A 83 11.54 3.82 -1.31
C THR A 83 10.99 2.40 -1.23
N MET A 84 10.06 2.03 -2.11
CA MET A 84 9.54 0.66 -2.19
C MET A 84 10.61 -0.36 -2.60
N GLU A 85 11.69 0.05 -3.24
CA GLU A 85 12.82 -0.81 -3.61
C GLU A 85 13.86 -1.01 -2.48
N ILE A 86 13.79 -0.26 -1.37
CA ILE A 86 14.62 -0.51 -0.19
C ILE A 86 14.40 -1.97 0.24
N PRO A 87 15.45 -2.80 0.42
CA PRO A 87 15.31 -4.26 0.54
C PRO A 87 14.31 -4.72 1.60
N LYS A 88 14.31 -4.06 2.77
CA LYS A 88 13.37 -4.36 3.86
C LYS A 88 11.92 -4.05 3.46
N ILE A 89 11.68 -2.88 2.87
CA ILE A 89 10.35 -2.47 2.40
C ILE A 89 9.90 -3.36 1.24
N LYS A 90 10.78 -3.61 0.26
CA LYS A 90 10.49 -4.48 -0.88
C LYS A 90 10.05 -5.88 -0.45
N SER A 91 10.75 -6.46 0.52
CA SER A 91 10.40 -7.77 1.07
C SER A 91 9.01 -7.77 1.71
N TYR A 92 8.71 -6.71 2.48
CA TYR A 92 7.40 -6.54 3.12
C TYR A 92 6.27 -6.39 2.08
N ILE A 93 6.45 -5.47 1.11
CA ILE A 93 5.47 -5.24 0.05
C ILE A 93 5.22 -6.52 -0.75
N LYS A 94 6.28 -7.19 -1.20
CA LYS A 94 6.16 -8.43 -1.98
C LYS A 94 5.38 -9.53 -1.26
N LYS A 95 5.44 -9.58 0.07
CA LYS A 95 4.70 -10.54 0.88
C LYS A 95 3.21 -10.22 0.95
N SER A 96 2.86 -8.94 1.09
CA SER A 96 1.50 -8.52 1.46
C SER A 96 0.72 -7.87 0.34
N PHE A 97 1.40 -7.35 -0.69
CA PHE A 97 0.79 -6.55 -1.75
C PHE A 97 1.23 -7.01 -3.14
N ASP A 98 0.34 -6.82 -4.11
CA ASP A 98 0.68 -6.76 -5.52
C ASP A 98 0.53 -5.32 -6.00
N VAL A 99 1.52 -4.82 -6.72
CA VAL A 99 1.62 -3.42 -7.14
C VAL A 99 1.58 -3.32 -8.65
N LEU A 100 0.72 -2.45 -9.16
CA LEU A 100 0.67 -2.08 -10.57
C LEU A 100 0.97 -0.60 -10.73
N TYR A 101 2.02 -0.28 -11.48
CA TYR A 101 2.34 1.08 -11.90
C TYR A 101 1.60 1.41 -13.18
N ILE A 102 0.91 2.56 -13.19
CA ILE A 102 0.09 3.03 -14.31
C ILE A 102 0.66 4.37 -14.76
N ASP A 103 1.24 4.38 -15.97
CA ASP A 103 1.82 5.60 -16.53
C ASP A 103 0.72 6.57 -16.97
N VAL A 104 0.80 7.79 -16.52
CA VAL A 104 -0.08 8.86 -16.97
C VAL A 104 0.62 9.82 -17.93
N LYS A 105 1.88 9.54 -18.27
CA LYS A 105 2.76 10.42 -19.06
C LYS A 105 2.69 11.86 -18.51
N ARG A 106 2.31 12.84 -19.36
CA ARG A 106 2.07 14.23 -18.94
C ARG A 106 0.58 14.52 -18.77
N TYR A 107 -0.13 13.57 -18.07
CA TYR A 107 -1.58 13.58 -17.86
C TYR A 107 -2.37 13.36 -19.18
N GLU A 108 -1.80 12.60 -20.11
CA GLU A 108 -2.32 12.39 -21.46
C GLU A 108 -2.94 11.00 -21.63
N MET A 109 -2.76 10.09 -20.65
CA MET A 109 -3.25 8.73 -20.74
C MET A 109 -3.63 8.17 -19.36
N ASN A 110 -4.53 7.17 -19.34
CA ASN A 110 -4.97 6.42 -18.17
C ASN A 110 -5.58 7.27 -17.03
N MET A 111 -5.79 8.58 -17.24
CA MET A 111 -6.30 9.47 -16.19
C MET A 111 -7.75 9.15 -15.85
N GLU A 112 -8.55 8.80 -16.83
CA GLU A 112 -9.96 8.43 -16.72
C GLU A 112 -10.19 7.18 -15.86
N LEU A 113 -9.20 6.30 -15.77
CA LEU A 113 -9.30 5.06 -14.98
C LEU A 113 -9.46 5.30 -13.48
N MET A 114 -9.05 6.46 -12.97
CA MET A 114 -9.23 6.81 -11.57
C MET A 114 -10.71 7.00 -11.21
N GLU A 115 -11.53 7.43 -12.17
CA GLU A 115 -12.97 7.71 -11.97
C GLU A 115 -13.75 6.43 -11.64
N GLU A 116 -13.31 5.28 -12.11
CA GLU A 116 -13.89 3.97 -11.76
C GLU A 116 -13.81 3.68 -10.24
N TYR A 117 -12.88 4.31 -9.57
CA TYR A 117 -12.68 4.15 -8.13
C TYR A 117 -13.16 5.37 -7.34
N GLY A 118 -13.96 6.25 -7.96
CA GLY A 118 -14.49 7.47 -7.33
C GLY A 118 -13.45 8.56 -7.10
N ILE A 119 -12.29 8.48 -7.77
CA ILE A 119 -11.23 9.48 -7.68
C ILE A 119 -11.29 10.38 -8.92
N PRO A 120 -11.42 11.70 -8.74
CA PRO A 120 -11.45 12.62 -9.88
C PRO A 120 -10.21 12.51 -10.76
N SER A 121 -10.42 12.50 -12.08
CA SER A 121 -9.35 12.58 -13.09
C SER A 121 -8.73 13.96 -13.07
N ALA A 122 -7.87 14.23 -12.10
CA ALA A 122 -7.22 15.51 -11.88
C ALA A 122 -5.70 15.35 -11.81
N GLU A 123 -4.98 16.40 -12.22
CA GLU A 123 -3.53 16.45 -12.15
C GLU A 123 -3.00 16.29 -10.71
N GLY A 124 -1.77 15.84 -10.61
CA GLY A 124 -1.05 15.64 -9.36
C GLY A 124 -0.82 14.16 -9.05
N ILE A 125 0.43 13.76 -9.18
CA ILE A 125 0.93 12.41 -9.01
C ILE A 125 2.10 12.39 -8.01
N PRO A 126 2.38 11.22 -7.39
CA PRO A 126 1.68 9.95 -7.56
C PRO A 126 0.29 9.96 -6.94
N ARG A 127 -0.62 9.17 -7.52
CA ARG A 127 -1.88 8.76 -6.90
C ARG A 127 -1.75 7.30 -6.51
N VAL A 128 -1.93 7.01 -5.24
CA VAL A 128 -1.77 5.66 -4.69
C VAL A 128 -3.13 5.17 -4.20
N LEU A 129 -3.61 4.08 -4.76
CA LEU A 129 -4.89 3.45 -4.42
C LEU A 129 -4.63 2.07 -3.82
N VAL A 130 -5.03 1.86 -2.58
CA VAL A 130 -4.88 0.58 -1.86
C VAL A 130 -6.26 -0.03 -1.62
N PHE A 131 -6.44 -1.28 -2.00
CA PHE A 131 -7.72 -1.96 -1.89
C PHE A 131 -7.68 -3.07 -0.84
N ASP A 132 -8.85 -3.37 -0.26
CA ASP A 132 -9.05 -4.55 0.56
C ASP A 132 -9.49 -5.78 -0.28
N LYS A 133 -9.73 -6.91 0.38
CA LYS A 133 -10.20 -8.15 -0.27
C LYS A 133 -11.61 -8.06 -0.87
N ASN A 134 -12.38 -7.05 -0.50
CA ASN A 134 -13.72 -6.79 -1.04
C ASN A 134 -13.69 -5.73 -2.16
N LYS A 135 -12.49 -5.36 -2.63
CA LYS A 135 -12.24 -4.29 -3.62
C LYS A 135 -12.64 -2.90 -3.12
N VAL A 136 -12.71 -2.69 -1.82
CA VAL A 136 -12.98 -1.37 -1.24
C VAL A 136 -11.67 -0.58 -1.20
N LEU A 137 -11.71 0.66 -1.72
CA LEU A 137 -10.58 1.58 -1.65
C LEU A 137 -10.40 2.08 -0.20
N LEU A 138 -9.28 1.70 0.43
CA LEU A 138 -9.01 1.97 1.84
C LEU A 138 -8.62 3.42 2.11
N ASN A 139 -7.94 4.06 1.17
CA ASN A 139 -7.37 5.40 1.34
C ASN A 139 -8.02 6.46 0.44
N ASN A 140 -9.32 6.39 0.25
CA ASN A 140 -10.08 7.31 -0.61
C ASN A 140 -9.84 8.79 -0.28
N SER A 141 -9.72 9.15 0.99
CA SER A 141 -9.53 10.54 1.44
C SER A 141 -8.12 11.09 1.22
N ASN A 142 -7.11 10.24 0.98
CA ASN A 142 -5.70 10.63 0.93
C ASN A 142 -4.89 10.00 -0.21
N THR A 143 -5.52 9.68 -1.33
CA THR A 143 -4.84 9.12 -2.51
C THR A 143 -3.73 10.01 -3.06
N THR A 144 -3.71 11.29 -2.69
CA THR A 144 -2.74 12.31 -3.11
C THR A 144 -1.61 12.56 -2.11
N GLU A 145 -1.58 11.85 -1.00
CA GLU A 145 -0.66 12.10 0.11
C GLU A 145 0.81 12.13 -0.35
N TRP A 146 1.17 11.26 -1.28
CA TRP A 146 2.55 11.05 -1.72
C TRP A 146 3.03 11.98 -2.84
N ARG A 147 2.24 13.00 -3.15
CA ARG A 147 2.64 14.10 -4.06
C ARG A 147 3.79 14.96 -3.49
N THR A 148 4.15 14.73 -2.24
CA THR A 148 5.27 15.34 -1.52
C THR A 148 6.27 14.28 -1.05
N ALA A 149 6.36 13.14 -1.72
CA ALA A 149 7.20 12.01 -1.30
C ALA A 149 8.70 12.38 -1.16
N ARG A 150 9.18 13.33 -1.97
CA ARG A 150 10.57 13.81 -1.90
C ARG A 150 10.91 14.55 -0.59
N ASP A 151 9.90 15.09 0.09
CA ASP A 151 10.01 15.85 1.33
C ASP A 151 9.70 14.99 2.56
N ARG A 152 9.50 13.67 2.37
CA ARG A 152 9.11 12.72 3.40
C ARG A 152 10.24 11.74 3.70
N ALA A 153 10.27 11.24 4.93
CA ALA A 153 11.16 10.15 5.29
C ALA A 153 10.72 8.83 4.64
N SER A 154 11.69 7.96 4.30
CA SER A 154 11.37 6.61 3.81
C SER A 154 10.53 5.81 4.81
N GLN A 155 10.68 6.08 6.11
CA GLN A 155 9.87 5.47 7.16
C GLN A 155 8.39 5.86 7.02
N ASP A 156 8.05 7.10 6.67
CA ASP A 156 6.65 7.53 6.53
C ASP A 156 5.94 6.73 5.42
N ILE A 157 6.64 6.49 4.30
CA ILE A 157 6.13 5.65 3.21
C ILE A 157 5.99 4.19 3.66
N PHE A 158 6.94 3.69 4.45
CA PHE A 158 6.86 2.34 4.97
C PHE A 158 5.72 2.17 5.98
N ASP A 159 5.54 3.14 6.88
CA ASP A 159 4.44 3.14 7.85
C ASP A 159 3.08 3.19 7.17
N PHE A 160 2.95 3.93 6.06
CA PHE A 160 1.74 3.91 5.24
C PHE A 160 1.39 2.48 4.80
N PHE A 161 2.34 1.72 4.23
CA PHE A 161 2.08 0.34 3.82
C PHE A 161 1.79 -0.57 5.01
N GLN A 162 2.45 -0.38 6.14
CA GLN A 162 2.18 -1.15 7.34
C GLN A 162 0.77 -0.89 7.88
N ASN A 163 0.32 0.36 7.87
CA ASN A 163 -1.01 0.77 8.31
C ASN A 163 -2.13 0.32 7.36
N MET A 164 -1.82 0.20 6.05
CA MET A 164 -2.78 -0.28 5.05
C MET A 164 -2.86 -1.81 4.98
N ASN A 165 -1.91 -2.53 5.58
CA ASN A 165 -1.87 -3.99 5.52
C ASN A 165 -2.94 -4.60 6.43
N LEU A 166 -3.93 -5.25 5.83
CA LEU A 166 -5.02 -5.94 6.52
C LEU A 166 -4.74 -7.43 6.75
N ASN A 167 -3.57 -7.95 6.33
CA ASN A 167 -3.23 -9.38 6.41
C ASN A 167 -4.34 -10.29 5.83
N ILE A 168 -4.82 -9.96 4.61
CA ILE A 168 -5.90 -10.66 3.91
C ILE A 168 -5.48 -12.05 3.41
#